data_686da2135fba6963fae339884ffcde51
#
_entry.id   686da2135fba6963fae339884ffcde51
#
_cell.length_a   1.000
_cell.length_b   1.000
_cell.length_c   1.000
_cell.angle_alpha   90.00
_cell.angle_beta   90.00
_cell.angle_gamma   90.00
#
_symmetry.space_group_name_H-M   'P 1'
#
loop_
_entity.id
_entity.type
_entity.pdbx_description
1 polymer ?
#
loop_
_entity_poly.entity_id
_entity_poly.type
_entity_poly.pdbx_seq_one_letter_code
_entity_poly.pdbx_strand_id
1 'polypeptide(L)'
;MISGIGSATERRDSPDASEADTAASIHREILQLAALMLAAVAAFFITRAVAASNRQMSVRDAAEWYRRGQQALANGQVEAAIDDLRRAAVRNRGNKDYVLAFARALVRHHDDETARGVLMTIRESAPEDAEINLELARIGADRQDVAEATRFYHNALYAPWPAESRDARRRVRFEFIRFLLTRQDSGRALSELLAAAADLPDEPAVHLETAQLFAQAGDHDHALEQFQRVLRLAPGDGRALTGAGRSAFRLGQYELARSMLRRAPADLDDVAAAREIVELVLADDPLAKRIGSAERRRRLIAGLEYAGERLAGCISARPDRRAAADEALAREAAEFADGLKRTAALDQDTLEAGVDLLDRIALPTSNACSPATPRDRALVLIGRQHGGALP
;
A
#
# COMPACT_ATOMS: atom_id res chain seq x y z
N MET A 1 64.31 40.50 -113.75
CA MET A 1 63.15 40.14 -114.60
C MET A 1 62.48 38.96 -113.98
N ILE A 2 61.21 39.02 -113.71
CA ILE A 2 60.20 38.00 -113.51
C ILE A 2 60.28 37.09 -112.29
N SER A 3 59.56 37.31 -111.33
CA SER A 3 58.19 36.87 -111.00
C SER A 3 58.08 35.37 -110.66
N GLY A 4 57.72 35.07 -109.45
CA GLY A 4 57.36 33.74 -108.99
C GLY A 4 56.52 33.83 -107.74
N ILE A 5 55.26 33.67 -107.91
CA ILE A 5 54.17 33.69 -106.92
C ILE A 5 54.22 32.35 -106.15
N GLY A 6 54.39 32.38 -104.93
CA GLY A 6 54.25 31.19 -104.09
C GLY A 6 52.88 31.24 -103.32
N SER A 7 52.07 30.26 -103.59
CA SER A 7 50.74 30.06 -102.99
C SER A 7 50.84 29.60 -101.51
N ALA A 8 50.27 30.33 -100.60
CA ALA A 8 50.06 29.89 -99.28
C ALA A 8 48.89 28.93 -99.20
N THR A 9 49.12 27.69 -98.76
CA THR A 9 48.07 26.75 -98.39
C THR A 9 47.69 26.98 -96.95
N GLU A 10 46.54 27.56 -96.78
CA GLU A 10 45.84 27.71 -95.56
C GLU A 10 45.42 26.33 -94.99
N ARG A 11 46.07 25.88 -93.92
CA ARG A 11 45.59 24.73 -93.12
C ARG A 11 44.39 25.17 -92.39
N ARG A 12 43.20 24.72 -92.78
CA ARG A 12 42.01 24.73 -91.95
C ARG A 12 42.22 23.73 -90.82
N ASP A 13 42.58 24.18 -89.62
CA ASP A 13 42.41 23.42 -88.41
C ASP A 13 40.94 23.27 -88.18
N SER A 14 40.46 22.03 -88.22
CA SER A 14 39.08 21.66 -87.89
C SER A 14 38.89 21.71 -86.39
N PRO A 15 38.04 22.60 -85.82
CA PRO A 15 37.78 22.67 -84.34
C PRO A 15 36.91 21.49 -83.84
N ASP A 16 36.30 20.70 -84.71
CA ASP A 16 35.32 19.67 -84.30
C ASP A 16 35.87 18.40 -83.64
N ALA A 17 37.14 18.05 -83.85
CA ALA A 17 37.67 16.81 -83.26
C ALA A 17 38.02 16.91 -81.79
N SER A 18 38.45 18.07 -81.31
CA SER A 18 38.81 18.31 -79.92
C SER A 18 37.57 18.47 -78.97
N GLU A 19 36.49 19.08 -79.51
CA GLU A 19 35.22 19.21 -78.78
C GLU A 19 34.47 17.84 -78.70
N ALA A 20 34.56 17.03 -79.75
CA ALA A 20 33.98 15.68 -79.75
C ALA A 20 34.67 14.73 -78.74
N ASP A 21 36.00 14.80 -78.61
CA ASP A 21 36.75 13.99 -77.64
C ASP A 21 36.54 14.45 -76.22
N THR A 22 36.43 15.76 -75.97
CA THR A 22 36.10 16.29 -74.64
C THR A 22 34.64 15.97 -74.22
N ALA A 23 33.69 16.06 -75.16
CA ALA A 23 32.31 15.66 -74.89
C ALA A 23 32.16 14.15 -74.62
N ALA A 24 32.92 13.30 -75.29
CA ALA A 24 32.96 11.85 -75.10
C ALA A 24 33.58 11.48 -73.74
N SER A 25 34.64 12.21 -73.31
CA SER A 25 35.24 12.00 -71.96
C SER A 25 34.30 12.42 -70.88
N ILE A 26 33.63 13.58 -70.98
CA ILE A 26 32.62 14.04 -69.99
C ILE A 26 31.45 13.07 -69.92
N HIS A 27 30.95 12.57 -71.02
CA HIS A 27 29.89 11.53 -71.03
C HIS A 27 30.33 10.25 -70.28
N ARG A 28 31.55 9.82 -70.49
CA ARG A 28 32.13 8.64 -69.83
C ARG A 28 32.28 8.85 -68.30
N GLU A 29 32.72 10.01 -67.88
CA GLU A 29 32.80 10.38 -66.49
C GLU A 29 31.42 10.46 -65.86
N ILE A 30 30.42 11.08 -66.51
CA ILE A 30 29.04 11.13 -66.06
C ILE A 30 28.44 9.72 -65.87
N LEU A 31 28.68 8.83 -66.87
CA LEU A 31 28.24 7.44 -66.76
C LEU A 31 28.93 6.67 -65.69
N GLN A 32 30.23 6.92 -65.45
CA GLN A 32 30.94 6.31 -64.30
C GLN A 32 30.40 6.81 -62.91
N LEU A 33 30.17 8.11 -62.83
CA LEU A 33 29.55 8.69 -61.60
C LEU A 33 28.13 8.18 -61.35
N ALA A 34 27.34 8.10 -62.42
CA ALA A 34 25.99 7.53 -62.34
C ALA A 34 26.00 6.04 -61.97
N ALA A 35 26.94 5.25 -62.51
CA ALA A 35 27.12 3.85 -62.15
C ALA A 35 27.56 3.69 -60.65
N LEU A 36 28.51 4.53 -60.20
CA LEU A 36 28.95 4.56 -58.83
C LEU A 36 27.82 4.97 -57.88
N MET A 37 27.02 5.98 -58.25
CA MET A 37 25.84 6.40 -57.46
C MET A 37 24.82 5.28 -57.40
N LEU A 38 24.55 4.59 -58.50
CA LEU A 38 23.60 3.47 -58.54
C LEU A 38 24.09 2.29 -57.71
N ALA A 39 25.39 1.98 -57.74
CA ALA A 39 26.02 0.98 -56.88
C ALA A 39 25.94 1.36 -55.41
N ALA A 40 26.16 2.62 -55.03
CA ALA A 40 26.04 3.12 -53.65
C ALA A 40 24.59 3.02 -53.16
N VAL A 41 23.61 3.39 -53.98
CA VAL A 41 22.19 3.25 -53.67
C VAL A 41 21.78 1.78 -53.49
N ALA A 42 22.24 0.91 -54.40
CA ALA A 42 22.01 -0.53 -54.29
C ALA A 42 22.61 -1.11 -52.98
N ALA A 43 23.86 -0.75 -52.66
CA ALA A 43 24.53 -1.16 -51.45
C ALA A 43 23.78 -0.66 -50.18
N PHE A 44 23.26 0.58 -50.21
CA PHE A 44 22.45 1.12 -49.13
C PHE A 44 21.16 0.29 -48.93
N PHE A 45 20.43 -0.03 -49.98
CA PHE A 45 19.21 -0.83 -49.85
C PHE A 45 19.49 -2.27 -49.43
N ILE A 46 20.55 -2.89 -49.91
CA ILE A 46 20.98 -4.23 -49.49
C ILE A 46 21.33 -4.21 -47.98
N THR A 47 22.14 -3.25 -47.55
CA THR A 47 22.52 -3.13 -46.13
C THR A 47 21.30 -2.90 -45.27
N ARG A 48 20.38 -2.04 -45.69
CA ARG A 48 19.10 -1.79 -45.00
C ARG A 48 18.23 -3.06 -44.92
N ALA A 49 18.12 -3.82 -46.01
CA ALA A 49 17.36 -5.08 -46.05
C ALA A 49 17.96 -6.14 -45.13
N VAL A 50 19.29 -6.31 -45.12
CA VAL A 50 20.00 -7.23 -44.24
C VAL A 50 19.83 -6.79 -42.77
N ALA A 51 19.96 -5.51 -42.48
CA ALA A 51 19.76 -4.97 -41.12
C ALA A 51 18.30 -5.17 -40.63
N ALA A 52 17.31 -4.97 -41.51
CA ALA A 52 15.90 -5.20 -41.20
C ALA A 52 15.62 -6.70 -40.94
N SER A 53 16.14 -7.59 -41.77
CA SER A 53 16.01 -9.06 -41.60
C SER A 53 16.66 -9.52 -40.28
N ASN A 54 17.89 -9.06 -40.00
CA ASN A 54 18.58 -9.38 -38.75
C ASN A 54 17.81 -8.87 -37.53
N ARG A 55 17.23 -7.67 -37.60
CA ARG A 55 16.40 -7.12 -36.53
C ARG A 55 15.14 -7.96 -36.32
N GLN A 56 14.48 -8.37 -37.38
CA GLN A 56 13.29 -9.20 -37.31
C GLN A 56 13.58 -10.60 -36.72
N MET A 57 14.69 -11.23 -37.13
CA MET A 57 15.15 -12.49 -36.52
C MET A 57 15.45 -12.31 -35.04
N SER A 58 16.16 -11.24 -34.67
CA SER A 58 16.46 -10.90 -33.29
C SER A 58 15.20 -10.75 -32.39
N VAL A 59 14.15 -10.11 -32.92
CA VAL A 59 12.87 -9.95 -32.20
C VAL A 59 12.16 -11.30 -32.04
N ARG A 60 12.17 -12.15 -33.08
CA ARG A 60 11.55 -13.50 -32.99
C ARG A 60 12.28 -14.40 -32.00
N ASP A 61 13.61 -14.43 -32.03
CA ASP A 61 14.43 -15.18 -31.08
C ASP A 61 14.17 -14.72 -29.64
N ALA A 62 14.13 -13.39 -29.41
CA ALA A 62 13.86 -12.84 -28.09
C ALA A 62 12.46 -13.23 -27.58
N ALA A 63 11.43 -13.22 -28.44
CA ALA A 63 10.09 -13.65 -28.07
C ALA A 63 10.02 -15.14 -27.72
N GLU A 64 10.77 -15.98 -28.45
CA GLU A 64 10.84 -17.41 -28.15
C GLU A 64 11.54 -17.69 -26.81
N TRP A 65 12.69 -17.04 -26.54
CA TRP A 65 13.37 -17.13 -25.25
C TRP A 65 12.49 -16.62 -24.10
N TYR A 66 11.77 -15.51 -24.29
CA TYR A 66 10.82 -14.99 -23.29
C TYR A 66 9.73 -16.01 -22.98
N ARG A 67 9.07 -16.59 -24.00
CA ARG A 67 8.02 -17.59 -23.82
C ARG A 67 8.53 -18.82 -23.08
N ARG A 68 9.73 -19.31 -23.43
CA ARG A 68 10.39 -20.46 -22.76
C ARG A 68 10.69 -20.13 -21.30
N GLY A 69 11.23 -18.95 -21.04
CA GLY A 69 11.52 -18.51 -19.67
C GLY A 69 10.26 -18.38 -18.82
N GLN A 70 9.16 -17.86 -19.37
CA GLN A 70 7.86 -17.83 -18.68
C GLN A 70 7.34 -19.23 -18.37
N GLN A 71 7.47 -20.15 -19.29
CA GLN A 71 7.08 -21.55 -19.10
C GLN A 71 7.94 -22.23 -18.02
N ALA A 72 9.24 -21.98 -18.01
CA ALA A 72 10.14 -22.48 -16.98
C ALA A 72 9.77 -21.94 -15.60
N LEU A 73 9.41 -20.64 -15.46
CA LEU A 73 8.89 -20.07 -14.22
C LEU A 73 7.60 -20.76 -13.75
N ALA A 74 6.68 -21.03 -14.67
CA ALA A 74 5.43 -21.71 -14.35
C ALA A 74 5.66 -23.16 -13.84
N ASN A 75 6.73 -23.78 -14.32
CA ASN A 75 7.16 -25.14 -13.90
C ASN A 75 8.08 -25.14 -12.65
N GLY A 76 8.34 -23.97 -12.04
CA GLY A 76 9.22 -23.85 -10.88
C GLY A 76 10.73 -23.95 -11.18
N GLN A 77 11.12 -23.93 -12.46
CA GLN A 77 12.51 -24.05 -12.91
C GLN A 77 13.16 -22.66 -12.99
N VAL A 78 13.46 -22.06 -11.83
CA VAL A 78 13.84 -20.65 -11.73
C VAL A 78 15.18 -20.36 -12.45
N GLU A 79 16.19 -21.23 -12.30
CA GLU A 79 17.50 -21.06 -12.93
C GLU A 79 17.42 -21.10 -14.46
N ALA A 80 16.69 -22.08 -15.01
CA ALA A 80 16.46 -22.18 -16.45
C ALA A 80 15.69 -20.97 -16.98
N ALA A 81 14.73 -20.46 -16.22
CA ALA A 81 14.00 -19.26 -16.56
C ALA A 81 14.88 -18.01 -16.60
N ILE A 82 15.79 -17.85 -15.62
CA ILE A 82 16.75 -16.74 -15.58
C ILE A 82 17.60 -16.72 -16.86
N ASP A 83 18.12 -17.87 -17.28
CA ASP A 83 18.95 -17.98 -18.48
C ASP A 83 18.18 -17.60 -19.74
N ASP A 84 16.98 -18.10 -19.92
CA ASP A 84 16.14 -17.81 -21.08
C ASP A 84 15.68 -16.34 -21.09
N LEU A 85 15.22 -15.81 -19.94
CA LEU A 85 14.78 -14.43 -19.82
C LEU A 85 15.93 -13.43 -19.98
N ARG A 86 17.13 -13.76 -19.50
CA ARG A 86 18.35 -12.98 -19.75
C ARG A 86 18.64 -12.88 -21.23
N ARG A 87 18.58 -14.01 -21.98
CA ARG A 87 18.79 -14.02 -23.43
C ARG A 87 17.75 -13.14 -24.15
N ALA A 88 16.47 -13.22 -23.73
CA ALA A 88 15.41 -12.39 -24.27
C ALA A 88 15.69 -10.90 -24.02
N ALA A 89 16.00 -10.51 -22.78
CA ALA A 89 16.28 -9.13 -22.40
C ALA A 89 17.53 -8.55 -23.10
N VAL A 90 18.60 -9.34 -23.24
CA VAL A 90 19.82 -8.90 -23.94
C VAL A 90 19.59 -8.78 -25.46
N ARG A 91 18.80 -9.68 -26.03
CA ARG A 91 18.53 -9.69 -27.48
C ARG A 91 17.62 -8.55 -27.92
N ASN A 92 16.71 -8.10 -27.05
CA ASN A 92 15.82 -6.96 -27.29
C ASN A 92 15.78 -6.05 -26.06
N ARG A 93 16.87 -5.29 -25.85
CA ARG A 93 17.07 -4.41 -24.67
C ARG A 93 16.01 -3.30 -24.54
N GLY A 94 15.33 -2.95 -25.62
CA GLY A 94 14.27 -1.94 -25.61
C GLY A 94 12.90 -2.48 -25.17
N ASN A 95 12.76 -3.80 -25.02
CA ASN A 95 11.50 -4.38 -24.58
C ASN A 95 11.45 -4.46 -23.04
N LYS A 96 10.65 -3.57 -22.48
CA LYS A 96 10.45 -3.47 -21.02
C LYS A 96 9.99 -4.79 -20.41
N ASP A 97 9.06 -5.50 -21.04
CA ASP A 97 8.46 -6.72 -20.49
C ASP A 97 9.50 -7.83 -20.31
N TYR A 98 10.47 -7.93 -21.22
CA TYR A 98 11.54 -8.92 -21.12
C TYR A 98 12.48 -8.61 -19.96
N VAL A 99 12.82 -7.32 -19.77
CA VAL A 99 13.68 -6.87 -18.66
C VAL A 99 12.98 -7.04 -17.34
N LEU A 100 11.69 -6.67 -17.24
CA LEU A 100 10.89 -6.87 -16.02
C LEU A 100 10.76 -8.35 -15.67
N ALA A 101 10.50 -9.21 -16.64
CA ALA A 101 10.40 -10.65 -16.39
C ALA A 101 11.73 -11.23 -15.92
N PHE A 102 12.85 -10.80 -16.50
CA PHE A 102 14.18 -11.21 -16.06
C PHE A 102 14.47 -10.76 -14.64
N ALA A 103 14.19 -9.49 -14.31
CA ALA A 103 14.36 -8.96 -12.95
C ALA A 103 13.49 -9.71 -11.93
N ARG A 104 12.22 -9.99 -12.25
CA ARG A 104 11.32 -10.79 -11.40
C ARG A 104 11.81 -12.22 -11.17
N ALA A 105 12.43 -12.84 -12.19
CA ALA A 105 13.03 -14.17 -12.04
C ALA A 105 14.24 -14.14 -11.11
N LEU A 106 15.08 -13.11 -11.20
CA LEU A 106 16.21 -12.89 -10.28
C LEU A 106 15.74 -12.70 -8.83
N VAL A 107 14.70 -11.88 -8.59
CA VAL A 107 14.10 -11.73 -7.25
C VAL A 107 13.61 -13.06 -6.71
N ARG A 108 12.94 -13.89 -7.53
CA ARG A 108 12.52 -15.25 -7.11
C ARG A 108 13.70 -16.16 -6.76
N HIS A 109 14.85 -15.90 -7.34
CA HIS A 109 16.11 -16.60 -7.04
C HIS A 109 16.90 -15.97 -5.88
N HIS A 110 16.35 -14.93 -5.22
CA HIS A 110 16.99 -14.15 -4.16
C HIS A 110 18.27 -13.39 -4.62
N ASP A 111 18.38 -13.09 -5.91
CA ASP A 111 19.45 -12.23 -6.47
C ASP A 111 18.94 -10.79 -6.68
N ASP A 112 18.59 -10.16 -5.57
CA ASP A 112 17.99 -8.82 -5.55
C ASP A 112 18.96 -7.74 -6.05
N GLU A 113 20.27 -7.93 -5.85
CA GLU A 113 21.28 -6.96 -6.28
C GLU A 113 21.38 -6.90 -7.81
N THR A 114 21.45 -8.07 -8.46
CA THR A 114 21.47 -8.14 -9.93
C THR A 114 20.13 -7.65 -10.50
N ALA A 115 18.99 -8.00 -9.90
CA ALA A 115 17.67 -7.54 -10.32
C ALA A 115 17.58 -6.01 -10.27
N ARG A 116 18.04 -5.42 -9.16
CA ARG A 116 18.10 -3.97 -8.98
C ARG A 116 18.97 -3.30 -10.04
N GLY A 117 20.16 -3.81 -10.30
CA GLY A 117 21.08 -3.29 -11.33
C GLY A 117 20.45 -3.28 -12.72
N VAL A 118 19.79 -4.37 -13.09
CA VAL A 118 19.05 -4.50 -14.38
C VAL A 118 17.93 -3.47 -14.48
N LEU A 119 17.12 -3.32 -13.42
CA LEU A 119 16.01 -2.36 -13.39
C LEU A 119 16.49 -0.90 -13.39
N MET A 120 17.58 -0.59 -12.68
CA MET A 120 18.17 0.75 -12.69
C MET A 120 18.66 1.14 -14.09
N THR A 121 19.25 0.20 -14.84
CA THR A 121 19.71 0.45 -16.20
C THR A 121 18.56 0.81 -17.14
N ILE A 122 17.45 0.06 -17.11
CA ILE A 122 16.30 0.39 -17.98
C ILE A 122 15.60 1.67 -17.53
N ARG A 123 15.60 1.96 -16.23
CA ARG A 123 15.02 3.17 -15.65
C ARG A 123 15.69 4.45 -16.18
N GLU A 124 16.98 4.43 -16.55
CA GLU A 124 17.66 5.57 -17.15
C GLU A 124 16.95 6.07 -18.41
N SER A 125 16.34 5.16 -19.20
CA SER A 125 15.58 5.51 -20.41
C SER A 125 14.10 5.78 -20.14
N ALA A 126 13.56 5.34 -19.02
CA ALA A 126 12.14 5.47 -18.64
C ALA A 126 11.99 5.73 -17.13
N PRO A 127 12.43 6.90 -16.63
CA PRO A 127 12.48 7.17 -15.18
C PRO A 127 11.09 7.25 -14.52
N GLU A 128 10.06 7.55 -15.31
CA GLU A 128 8.68 7.67 -14.86
C GLU A 128 7.83 6.41 -15.13
N ASP A 129 8.46 5.30 -15.51
CA ASP A 129 7.70 4.07 -15.72
C ASP A 129 7.23 3.47 -14.39
N ALA A 130 5.91 3.31 -14.26
CA ALA A 130 5.28 2.85 -13.03
C ALA A 130 5.71 1.44 -12.63
N GLU A 131 5.83 0.51 -13.57
CA GLU A 131 6.15 -0.89 -13.29
C GLU A 131 7.61 -1.07 -12.89
N ILE A 132 8.52 -0.35 -13.57
CA ILE A 132 9.95 -0.36 -13.23
C ILE A 132 10.14 0.19 -11.81
N ASN A 133 9.53 1.34 -11.50
CA ASN A 133 9.61 1.90 -10.16
C ASN A 133 8.95 1.00 -9.10
N LEU A 134 7.86 0.31 -9.43
CA LEU A 134 7.21 -0.64 -8.51
C LEU A 134 8.12 -1.83 -8.17
N GLU A 135 8.77 -2.44 -9.17
CA GLU A 135 9.69 -3.56 -8.90
C GLU A 135 10.90 -3.10 -8.09
N LEU A 136 11.45 -1.90 -8.34
CA LEU A 136 12.50 -1.31 -7.50
C LEU A 136 12.03 -1.05 -6.06
N ALA A 137 10.77 -0.62 -5.89
CA ALA A 137 10.19 -0.42 -4.57
C ALA A 137 10.09 -1.73 -3.78
N ARG A 138 9.66 -2.82 -4.43
CA ARG A 138 9.56 -4.15 -3.84
C ARG A 138 10.94 -4.67 -3.41
N ILE A 139 11.93 -4.56 -4.28
CA ILE A 139 13.32 -4.94 -3.95
C ILE A 139 13.84 -4.12 -2.76
N GLY A 140 13.60 -2.81 -2.73
CA GLY A 140 13.96 -1.96 -1.60
C GLY A 140 13.26 -2.38 -0.30
N ALA A 141 11.98 -2.78 -0.38
CA ALA A 141 11.20 -3.26 0.76
C ALA A 141 11.73 -4.60 1.31
N ASP A 142 12.07 -5.55 0.44
CA ASP A 142 12.63 -6.86 0.80
C ASP A 142 14.02 -6.72 1.42
N ARG A 143 14.83 -5.78 0.93
CA ARG A 143 16.14 -5.43 1.49
C ARG A 143 16.05 -4.57 2.76
N GLN A 144 14.86 -4.22 3.20
CA GLN A 144 14.61 -3.35 4.35
C GLN A 144 15.17 -1.91 4.19
N ASP A 145 15.45 -1.49 2.97
CA ASP A 145 15.79 -0.10 2.66
C ASP A 145 14.51 0.75 2.54
N VAL A 146 14.06 1.23 3.70
CA VAL A 146 12.80 1.99 3.81
C VAL A 146 12.83 3.26 2.97
N ALA A 147 13.98 3.94 2.89
CA ALA A 147 14.10 5.19 2.14
C ALA A 147 14.01 4.93 0.63
N GLU A 148 14.72 3.92 0.13
CA GLU A 148 14.68 3.51 -1.26
C GLU A 148 13.28 3.02 -1.66
N ALA A 149 12.70 2.11 -0.87
CA ALA A 149 11.36 1.59 -1.10
C ALA A 149 10.31 2.71 -1.16
N THR A 150 10.28 3.60 -0.17
CA THR A 150 9.34 4.73 -0.12
C THR A 150 9.48 5.61 -1.37
N ARG A 151 10.69 5.95 -1.77
CA ARG A 151 10.94 6.78 -2.96
C ARG A 151 10.40 6.12 -4.22
N PHE A 152 10.64 4.83 -4.41
CA PHE A 152 10.21 4.14 -5.61
C PHE A 152 8.71 3.81 -5.61
N TYR A 153 8.09 3.51 -4.46
CA TYR A 153 6.62 3.44 -4.36
C TYR A 153 5.97 4.77 -4.73
N HIS A 154 6.51 5.88 -4.24
CA HIS A 154 6.03 7.21 -4.61
C HIS A 154 6.16 7.44 -6.12
N ASN A 155 7.32 7.16 -6.71
CA ASN A 155 7.53 7.30 -8.14
C ASN A 155 6.56 6.41 -8.96
N ALA A 156 6.33 5.17 -8.53
CA ALA A 156 5.38 4.28 -9.18
C ALA A 156 3.94 4.80 -9.08
N LEU A 157 3.52 5.28 -7.92
CA LEU A 157 2.16 5.74 -7.67
C LEU A 157 1.81 7.02 -8.43
N TYR A 158 2.77 7.95 -8.53
CA TYR A 158 2.58 9.25 -9.19
C TYR A 158 3.09 9.30 -10.64
N ALA A 159 3.47 8.15 -11.20
CA ALA A 159 3.75 7.97 -12.61
C ALA A 159 2.52 8.33 -13.48
N PRO A 160 2.70 8.65 -14.76
CA PRO A 160 1.61 8.85 -15.71
C PRO A 160 0.92 7.49 -16.02
N TRP A 161 -0.16 7.19 -15.29
CA TRP A 161 -0.96 6.00 -15.51
C TRP A 161 -1.97 6.22 -16.64
N PRO A 162 -2.14 5.26 -17.57
CA PRO A 162 -3.26 5.26 -18.49
C PRO A 162 -4.61 5.26 -17.76
N ALA A 163 -5.62 5.91 -18.33
CA ALA A 163 -6.93 6.04 -17.68
C ALA A 163 -7.59 4.69 -17.36
N GLU A 164 -7.36 3.67 -18.19
CA GLU A 164 -7.82 2.29 -18.01
C GLU A 164 -7.09 1.54 -16.88
N SER A 165 -5.99 2.08 -16.38
CA SER A 165 -5.13 1.42 -15.37
C SER A 165 -5.43 1.87 -13.94
N ARG A 166 -6.62 2.46 -13.67
CA ARG A 166 -7.01 2.92 -12.32
C ARG A 166 -6.89 1.83 -11.27
N ASP A 167 -7.32 0.61 -11.59
CA ASP A 167 -7.24 -0.53 -10.68
C ASP A 167 -5.80 -0.96 -10.39
N ALA A 168 -4.92 -0.89 -11.38
CA ALA A 168 -3.50 -1.17 -11.19
C ALA A 168 -2.88 -0.13 -10.26
N ARG A 169 -3.13 1.16 -10.49
CA ARG A 169 -2.67 2.24 -9.64
C ARG A 169 -3.19 2.11 -8.20
N ARG A 170 -4.48 1.73 -8.01
CA ARG A 170 -5.06 1.48 -6.69
C ARG A 170 -4.35 0.32 -5.98
N ARG A 171 -4.05 -0.79 -6.67
CA ARG A 171 -3.28 -1.90 -6.09
C ARG A 171 -1.89 -1.45 -5.63
N VAL A 172 -1.19 -0.64 -6.42
CA VAL A 172 0.11 -0.07 -6.03
C VAL A 172 -0.02 0.80 -4.78
N ARG A 173 -1.06 1.64 -4.69
CA ARG A 173 -1.30 2.46 -3.51
C ARG A 173 -1.56 1.61 -2.27
N PHE A 174 -2.39 0.58 -2.37
CA PHE A 174 -2.64 -0.33 -1.25
C PHE A 174 -1.39 -1.12 -0.83
N GLU A 175 -0.55 -1.51 -1.78
CA GLU A 175 0.73 -2.15 -1.50
C GLU A 175 1.66 -1.19 -0.74
N PHE A 176 1.75 0.05 -1.17
CA PHE A 176 2.51 1.09 -0.49
C PHE A 176 1.99 1.38 0.93
N ILE A 177 0.67 1.50 1.10
CA ILE A 177 0.04 1.66 2.42
C ILE A 177 0.41 0.51 3.36
N ARG A 178 0.29 -0.75 2.90
CA ARG A 178 0.68 -1.91 3.71
C ARG A 178 2.16 -1.87 4.09
N PHE A 179 3.03 -1.50 3.15
CA PHE A 179 4.45 -1.29 3.44
C PHE A 179 4.64 -0.25 4.55
N LEU A 180 4.00 0.92 4.47
CA LEU A 180 4.09 1.96 5.49
C LEU A 180 3.59 1.47 6.86
N LEU A 181 2.47 0.74 6.89
CA LEU A 181 1.91 0.17 8.12
C LEU A 181 2.85 -0.85 8.77
N THR A 182 3.53 -1.69 7.98
CA THR A 182 4.54 -2.63 8.53
C THR A 182 5.73 -1.92 9.15
N ARG A 183 5.99 -0.66 8.76
CA ARG A 183 7.04 0.21 9.31
C ARG A 183 6.53 1.15 10.41
N GLN A 184 5.29 0.98 10.85
CA GLN A 184 4.64 1.81 11.86
C GLN A 184 4.54 3.30 11.46
N ASP A 185 4.62 3.60 10.16
CA ASP A 185 4.42 4.94 9.62
C ASP A 185 2.95 5.20 9.33
N SER A 186 2.15 5.22 10.41
CA SER A 186 0.71 5.41 10.31
C SER A 186 0.34 6.77 9.71
N GLY A 187 1.14 7.81 9.91
CA GLY A 187 0.85 9.15 9.40
C GLY A 187 0.85 9.20 7.87
N ARG A 188 1.89 8.66 7.23
CA ARG A 188 1.93 8.57 5.76
C ARG A 188 0.90 7.57 5.22
N ALA A 189 0.72 6.45 5.91
CA ALA A 189 -0.30 5.46 5.53
C ALA A 189 -1.71 6.07 5.51
N LEU A 190 -2.08 6.86 6.53
CA LEU A 190 -3.36 7.57 6.60
C LEU A 190 -3.53 8.59 5.47
N SER A 191 -2.48 9.36 5.15
CA SER A 191 -2.52 10.30 4.03
C SER A 191 -2.83 9.61 2.70
N GLU A 192 -2.19 8.45 2.44
CA GLU A 192 -2.44 7.67 1.23
C GLU A 192 -3.81 6.97 1.26
N LEU A 193 -4.29 6.55 2.43
CA LEU A 193 -5.63 5.96 2.61
C LEU A 193 -6.73 6.99 2.31
N LEU A 194 -6.61 8.20 2.84
CA LEU A 194 -7.57 9.29 2.56
C LEU A 194 -7.59 9.63 1.08
N ALA A 195 -6.42 9.70 0.44
CA ALA A 195 -6.33 9.90 -1.00
C ALA A 195 -6.93 8.73 -1.81
N ALA A 196 -6.81 7.49 -1.32
CA ALA A 196 -7.44 6.33 -1.94
C ALA A 196 -8.97 6.36 -1.80
N ALA A 197 -9.46 6.70 -0.60
CA ALA A 197 -10.88 6.70 -0.25
C ALA A 197 -11.72 7.70 -1.05
N ALA A 198 -11.08 8.75 -1.60
CA ALA A 198 -11.76 9.80 -2.37
C ALA A 198 -12.37 9.30 -3.71
N ASP A 199 -11.85 8.21 -4.29
CA ASP A 199 -12.29 7.68 -5.60
C ASP A 199 -12.33 6.14 -5.59
N LEU A 200 -13.11 5.57 -4.66
CA LEU A 200 -13.31 4.12 -4.63
C LEU A 200 -14.50 3.71 -5.50
N PRO A 201 -14.38 2.59 -6.25
CA PRO A 201 -15.53 2.00 -6.90
C PRO A 201 -16.51 1.40 -5.86
N ASP A 202 -17.79 1.37 -6.19
CA ASP A 202 -18.84 0.78 -5.35
C ASP A 202 -18.76 -0.77 -5.32
N GLU A 203 -17.61 -1.29 -4.92
CA GLU A 203 -17.32 -2.71 -4.83
C GLU A 203 -17.10 -3.10 -3.37
N PRO A 204 -17.88 -4.06 -2.81
CA PRO A 204 -17.74 -4.47 -1.41
C PRO A 204 -16.33 -4.87 -1.02
N ALA A 205 -15.62 -5.58 -1.91
CA ALA A 205 -14.26 -6.04 -1.64
C ALA A 205 -13.27 -4.89 -1.47
N VAL A 206 -13.38 -3.82 -2.28
CA VAL A 206 -12.50 -2.65 -2.23
C VAL A 206 -12.76 -1.85 -0.95
N HIS A 207 -14.04 -1.60 -0.62
CA HIS A 207 -14.40 -0.93 0.63
C HIS A 207 -13.95 -1.74 1.85
N LEU A 208 -14.08 -3.07 1.82
CA LEU A 208 -13.65 -3.94 2.91
C LEU A 208 -12.13 -3.85 3.14
N GLU A 209 -11.34 -3.92 2.08
CA GLU A 209 -9.90 -3.79 2.15
C GLU A 209 -9.48 -2.40 2.69
N THR A 210 -10.11 -1.34 2.18
CA THR A 210 -9.88 0.03 2.64
C THR A 210 -10.20 0.18 4.13
N ALA A 211 -11.34 -0.36 4.58
CA ALA A 211 -11.75 -0.34 5.98
C ALA A 211 -10.74 -1.05 6.88
N GLN A 212 -10.24 -2.21 6.45
CA GLN A 212 -9.24 -2.96 7.20
C GLN A 212 -7.92 -2.19 7.32
N LEU A 213 -7.49 -1.52 6.26
CA LEU A 213 -6.28 -0.70 6.27
C LEU A 213 -6.43 0.54 7.20
N PHE A 214 -7.59 1.21 7.19
CA PHE A 214 -7.88 2.28 8.15
C PHE A 214 -7.85 1.78 9.60
N ALA A 215 -8.47 0.63 9.86
CA ALA A 215 -8.45 0.02 11.20
C ALA A 215 -7.04 -0.35 11.66
N GLN A 216 -6.20 -0.86 10.76
CA GLN A 216 -4.79 -1.15 11.03
C GLN A 216 -3.96 0.13 11.27
N ALA A 217 -4.29 1.22 10.59
CA ALA A 217 -3.69 2.53 10.79
C ALA A 217 -4.15 3.21 12.12
N GLY A 218 -5.18 2.66 12.79
CA GLY A 218 -5.76 3.21 14.00
C GLY A 218 -6.89 4.22 13.78
N ASP A 219 -7.22 4.53 12.53
CA ASP A 219 -8.32 5.42 12.18
C ASP A 219 -9.64 4.64 12.15
N HIS A 220 -10.24 4.50 13.32
CA HIS A 220 -11.47 3.72 13.50
C HIS A 220 -12.72 4.44 12.97
N ASP A 221 -12.70 5.77 12.85
CA ASP A 221 -13.82 6.55 12.29
C ASP A 221 -13.98 6.26 10.80
N HIS A 222 -12.94 6.44 10.00
CA HIS A 222 -12.97 6.11 8.58
C HIS A 222 -13.11 4.60 8.34
N ALA A 223 -12.51 3.77 9.20
CA ALA A 223 -12.72 2.31 9.12
C ALA A 223 -14.19 1.95 9.26
N LEU A 224 -14.87 2.51 10.28
CA LEU A 224 -16.30 2.27 10.53
C LEU A 224 -17.15 2.73 9.35
N GLU A 225 -16.87 3.90 8.79
CA GLU A 225 -17.58 4.41 7.62
C GLU A 225 -17.47 3.44 6.43
N GLN A 226 -16.26 2.95 6.12
CA GLN A 226 -16.04 2.02 5.03
C GLN A 226 -16.67 0.66 5.29
N PHE A 227 -16.60 0.10 6.51
CA PHE A 227 -17.32 -1.11 6.87
C PHE A 227 -18.84 -0.94 6.72
N GLN A 228 -19.39 0.19 7.12
CA GLN A 228 -20.82 0.48 6.91
C GLN A 228 -21.18 0.57 5.41
N ARG A 229 -20.26 1.05 4.56
CA ARG A 229 -20.44 1.03 3.11
C ARG A 229 -20.52 -0.40 2.60
N VAL A 230 -19.62 -1.29 3.05
CA VAL A 230 -19.72 -2.73 2.75
C VAL A 230 -21.08 -3.29 3.17
N LEU A 231 -21.54 -2.98 4.39
CA LEU A 231 -22.81 -3.50 4.91
C LEU A 231 -24.05 -2.94 4.19
N ARG A 232 -23.96 -1.79 3.55
CA ARG A 232 -25.03 -1.30 2.64
C ARG A 232 -25.10 -2.11 1.35
N LEU A 233 -23.95 -2.54 0.82
CA LEU A 233 -23.84 -3.32 -0.41
C LEU A 233 -24.05 -4.82 -0.18
N ALA A 234 -23.57 -5.32 0.97
CA ALA A 234 -23.63 -6.73 1.38
C ALA A 234 -23.98 -6.82 2.89
N PRO A 235 -25.28 -6.75 3.29
CA PRO A 235 -25.70 -6.63 4.69
C PRO A 235 -25.31 -7.81 5.61
N GLY A 236 -24.93 -8.96 5.03
CA GLY A 236 -24.53 -10.18 5.75
C GLY A 236 -23.02 -10.44 5.76
N ASP A 237 -22.18 -9.52 5.27
CA ASP A 237 -20.73 -9.74 5.26
C ASP A 237 -20.18 -9.81 6.70
N GLY A 238 -19.78 -11.01 7.14
CA GLY A 238 -19.32 -11.29 8.49
C GLY A 238 -18.02 -10.53 8.85
N ARG A 239 -17.13 -10.30 7.87
CA ARG A 239 -15.89 -9.54 8.08
C ARG A 239 -16.20 -8.07 8.31
N ALA A 240 -17.12 -7.51 7.55
CA ALA A 240 -17.56 -6.13 7.72
C ALA A 240 -18.33 -5.94 9.05
N LEU A 241 -19.17 -6.88 9.45
CA LEU A 241 -19.85 -6.86 10.76
C LEU A 241 -18.84 -6.89 11.92
N THR A 242 -17.86 -7.77 11.85
CA THR A 242 -16.78 -7.87 12.85
C THR A 242 -15.95 -6.59 12.89
N GLY A 243 -15.51 -6.10 11.71
CA GLY A 243 -14.70 -4.89 11.60
C GLY A 243 -15.44 -3.65 12.09
N ALA A 244 -16.71 -3.47 11.68
CA ALA A 244 -17.56 -2.37 12.15
C ALA A 244 -17.77 -2.42 13.67
N GLY A 245 -18.04 -3.61 14.22
CA GLY A 245 -18.21 -3.80 15.65
C GLY A 245 -16.96 -3.46 16.45
N ARG A 246 -15.78 -3.88 15.98
CA ARG A 246 -14.49 -3.56 16.62
C ARG A 246 -14.18 -2.06 16.52
N SER A 247 -14.38 -1.44 15.36
CA SER A 247 -14.15 -0.01 15.18
C SER A 247 -15.09 0.81 16.06
N ALA A 248 -16.38 0.49 16.10
CA ALA A 248 -17.34 1.11 16.99
C ALA A 248 -16.97 0.95 18.47
N PHE A 249 -16.47 -0.24 18.86
CA PHE A 249 -15.96 -0.49 20.21
C PHE A 249 -14.77 0.44 20.55
N ARG A 250 -13.81 0.58 19.64
CA ARG A 250 -12.65 1.47 19.83
C ARG A 250 -13.04 2.95 19.93
N LEU A 251 -14.13 3.34 19.28
CA LEU A 251 -14.69 4.69 19.31
C LEU A 251 -15.61 4.94 20.51
N GLY A 252 -15.80 3.96 21.42
CA GLY A 252 -16.73 4.08 22.52
C GLY A 252 -18.21 4.07 22.12
N GLN A 253 -18.53 3.71 20.87
CA GLN A 253 -19.91 3.61 20.36
C GLN A 253 -20.50 2.24 20.69
N TYR A 254 -20.65 1.94 22.00
CA TYR A 254 -20.95 0.58 22.47
C TYR A 254 -22.30 0.04 22.00
N GLU A 255 -23.33 0.87 21.85
CA GLU A 255 -24.62 0.43 21.31
C GLU A 255 -24.50 -0.05 19.85
N LEU A 256 -23.72 0.69 19.05
CA LEU A 256 -23.44 0.30 17.67
C LEU A 256 -22.56 -0.95 17.64
N ALA A 257 -21.53 -1.01 18.49
CA ALA A 257 -20.65 -2.18 18.62
C ALA A 257 -21.47 -3.44 18.95
N ARG A 258 -22.39 -3.34 19.95
CA ARG A 258 -23.32 -4.43 20.30
C ARG A 258 -24.13 -4.90 19.10
N SER A 259 -24.75 -3.94 18.38
CA SER A 259 -25.58 -4.24 17.22
C SER A 259 -24.81 -4.99 16.13
N MET A 260 -23.58 -4.57 15.84
CA MET A 260 -22.74 -5.19 14.81
C MET A 260 -22.21 -6.55 15.26
N LEU A 261 -21.62 -6.61 16.47
CA LEU A 261 -21.02 -7.83 16.99
C LEU A 261 -22.03 -8.96 17.21
N ARG A 262 -23.30 -8.67 17.59
CA ARG A 262 -24.34 -9.71 17.70
C ARG A 262 -24.64 -10.39 16.38
N ARG A 263 -24.50 -9.68 15.27
CA ARG A 263 -24.71 -10.20 13.90
C ARG A 263 -23.48 -10.84 13.29
N ALA A 264 -22.29 -10.53 13.84
CA ALA A 264 -21.02 -11.08 13.38
C ALA A 264 -20.92 -12.58 13.64
N PRO A 265 -20.09 -13.35 12.92
CA PRO A 265 -19.80 -14.75 13.23
C PRO A 265 -19.31 -14.92 14.67
N ALA A 266 -19.70 -16.01 15.32
CA ALA A 266 -19.42 -16.23 16.74
C ALA A 266 -18.14 -17.05 17.00
N ASP A 267 -17.53 -17.56 15.96
CA ASP A 267 -16.41 -18.50 15.97
C ASP A 267 -15.02 -17.85 16.23
N LEU A 268 -14.97 -16.54 16.45
CA LEU A 268 -13.76 -15.81 16.74
C LEU A 268 -13.70 -15.46 18.23
N ASP A 269 -12.74 -15.99 18.98
CA ASP A 269 -12.58 -15.76 20.42
C ASP A 269 -12.53 -14.29 20.82
N ASP A 270 -11.89 -13.45 20.00
CA ASP A 270 -11.80 -12.01 20.26
C ASP A 270 -13.15 -11.28 20.04
N VAL A 271 -14.02 -11.79 19.16
CA VAL A 271 -15.38 -11.28 18.99
C VAL A 271 -16.23 -11.63 20.22
N ALA A 272 -16.10 -12.83 20.76
CA ALA A 272 -16.81 -13.25 21.98
C ALA A 272 -16.39 -12.38 23.16
N ALA A 273 -15.09 -12.17 23.36
CA ALA A 273 -14.57 -11.30 24.43
C ALA A 273 -15.04 -9.84 24.28
N ALA A 274 -15.04 -9.31 23.04
CA ALA A 274 -15.53 -7.95 22.78
C ALA A 274 -17.04 -7.83 23.07
N ARG A 275 -17.85 -8.82 22.72
CA ARG A 275 -19.29 -8.86 23.05
C ARG A 275 -19.52 -8.80 24.56
N GLU A 276 -18.83 -9.64 25.31
CA GLU A 276 -18.94 -9.67 26.78
C GLU A 276 -18.61 -8.31 27.38
N ILE A 277 -17.50 -7.68 26.99
CA ILE A 277 -17.11 -6.38 27.50
C ILE A 277 -18.14 -5.30 27.13
N VAL A 278 -18.65 -5.30 25.89
CA VAL A 278 -19.68 -4.35 25.44
C VAL A 278 -20.96 -4.48 26.28
N GLU A 279 -21.43 -5.70 26.53
CA GLU A 279 -22.63 -5.90 27.34
C GLU A 279 -22.40 -5.43 28.80
N LEU A 280 -21.20 -5.66 29.35
CA LEU A 280 -20.85 -5.18 30.71
C LEU A 280 -20.76 -3.65 30.75
N VAL A 281 -20.16 -2.99 29.77
CA VAL A 281 -20.13 -1.52 29.70
C VAL A 281 -21.55 -0.96 29.65
N LEU A 282 -22.42 -1.50 28.80
CA LEU A 282 -23.79 -1.03 28.67
C LEU A 282 -24.65 -1.32 29.89
N ALA A 283 -24.33 -2.39 30.64
CA ALA A 283 -25.04 -2.76 31.88
C ALA A 283 -24.57 -1.97 33.10
N ASP A 284 -23.26 -1.70 33.21
CA ASP A 284 -22.63 -1.12 34.39
C ASP A 284 -22.46 0.41 34.33
N ASP A 285 -22.59 1.05 33.12
CA ASP A 285 -22.43 2.50 32.96
C ASP A 285 -23.50 3.30 33.73
N PRO A 286 -23.12 4.05 34.79
CA PRO A 286 -24.06 4.86 35.60
C PRO A 286 -24.57 6.09 34.86
N LEU A 287 -23.85 6.54 33.78
CA LEU A 287 -24.23 7.68 32.95
C LEU A 287 -24.90 7.28 31.63
N ALA A 288 -25.30 6.01 31.48
CA ALA A 288 -26.00 5.53 30.32
C ALA A 288 -27.25 6.37 30.02
N LYS A 289 -27.51 6.58 28.73
CA LYS A 289 -28.70 7.34 28.29
C LYS A 289 -29.99 6.59 28.69
N ARG A 290 -31.04 7.35 29.01
CA ARG A 290 -32.41 6.83 29.27
C ARG A 290 -32.56 5.95 30.50
N ILE A 291 -31.67 6.02 31.48
CA ILE A 291 -31.85 5.40 32.81
C ILE A 291 -32.22 6.44 33.88
N GLY A 292 -33.06 6.04 34.81
CA GLY A 292 -33.47 6.91 35.93
C GLY A 292 -32.41 7.00 37.02
N SER A 293 -32.59 7.97 37.98
CA SER A 293 -31.67 8.21 39.09
C SER A 293 -31.45 6.98 39.98
N ALA A 294 -32.49 6.20 40.22
CA ALA A 294 -32.39 4.97 41.01
C ALA A 294 -31.48 3.94 40.36
N GLU A 295 -31.58 3.78 39.03
CA GLU A 295 -30.74 2.86 38.27
C GLU A 295 -29.29 3.39 38.21
N ARG A 296 -29.09 4.68 38.01
CA ARG A 296 -27.76 5.32 38.05
C ARG A 296 -27.07 5.03 39.38
N ARG A 297 -27.78 5.27 40.49
CA ARG A 297 -27.27 4.98 41.82
C ARG A 297 -26.92 3.51 42.00
N ARG A 298 -27.81 2.60 41.58
CA ARG A 298 -27.57 1.16 41.67
C ARG A 298 -26.29 0.73 40.94
N ARG A 299 -26.10 1.20 39.71
CA ARG A 299 -24.92 0.89 38.90
C ARG A 299 -23.65 1.48 39.48
N LEU A 300 -23.70 2.72 39.98
CA LEU A 300 -22.57 3.37 40.61
C LEU A 300 -22.13 2.63 41.87
N ILE A 301 -23.09 2.26 42.78
CA ILE A 301 -22.80 1.45 43.97
C ILE A 301 -22.15 0.12 43.54
N ALA A 302 -22.77 -0.61 42.64
CA ALA A 302 -22.26 -1.92 42.18
C ALA A 302 -20.87 -1.85 41.54
N GLY A 303 -20.58 -0.78 40.81
CA GLY A 303 -19.26 -0.55 40.21
C GLY A 303 -18.18 -0.25 41.27
N LEU A 304 -18.47 0.66 42.20
CA LEU A 304 -17.54 1.03 43.27
C LEU A 304 -17.29 -0.12 44.27
N GLU A 305 -18.33 -0.87 44.63
CA GLU A 305 -18.18 -2.06 45.50
C GLU A 305 -17.31 -3.11 44.82
N TYR A 306 -17.65 -3.46 43.58
CA TYR A 306 -16.87 -4.43 42.80
C TYR A 306 -15.39 -4.02 42.70
N ALA A 307 -15.11 -2.77 42.28
CA ALA A 307 -13.75 -2.30 42.11
C ALA A 307 -12.99 -2.22 43.45
N GLY A 308 -13.63 -1.72 44.54
CA GLY A 308 -13.05 -1.63 45.85
C GLY A 308 -12.70 -3.00 46.46
N GLU A 309 -13.67 -3.93 46.50
CA GLU A 309 -13.47 -5.30 46.99
C GLU A 309 -12.39 -6.04 46.19
N ARG A 310 -12.43 -5.91 44.87
CA ARG A 310 -11.47 -6.55 43.96
C ARG A 310 -10.06 -6.03 44.16
N LEU A 311 -9.89 -4.70 44.27
CA LEU A 311 -8.58 -4.07 44.50
C LEU A 311 -8.04 -4.50 45.88
N ALA A 312 -8.86 -4.41 46.94
CA ALA A 312 -8.48 -4.83 48.31
C ALA A 312 -8.05 -6.32 48.35
N GLY A 313 -8.80 -7.21 47.67
CA GLY A 313 -8.46 -8.63 47.59
C GLY A 313 -7.14 -8.89 46.87
N CYS A 314 -6.90 -8.21 45.76
CA CYS A 314 -5.65 -8.37 44.98
C CYS A 314 -4.42 -7.81 45.72
N ILE A 315 -4.55 -6.70 46.43
CA ILE A 315 -3.48 -6.11 47.24
C ILE A 315 -3.16 -7.06 48.41
N SER A 316 -4.18 -7.62 49.07
CA SER A 316 -3.99 -8.55 50.17
C SER A 316 -3.28 -9.82 49.77
N ALA A 317 -3.51 -10.29 48.54
CA ALA A 317 -2.86 -11.47 47.99
C ALA A 317 -1.38 -11.23 47.57
N ARG A 318 -0.95 -9.97 47.45
CA ARG A 318 0.41 -9.59 47.03
C ARG A 318 1.02 -8.53 47.92
N PRO A 319 1.39 -8.88 49.15
CA PRO A 319 1.86 -7.91 50.14
C PRO A 319 3.16 -7.19 49.75
N ASP A 320 3.94 -7.75 48.85
CA ASP A 320 5.16 -7.18 48.25
C ASP A 320 4.89 -6.01 47.32
N ARG A 321 3.66 -5.88 46.82
CA ARG A 321 3.23 -4.81 45.87
C ARG A 321 2.19 -3.86 46.52
N ARG A 322 2.10 -3.81 47.83
CA ARG A 322 1.19 -2.90 48.51
C ARG A 322 1.56 -1.45 48.28
N ALA A 323 0.65 -0.70 47.62
CA ALA A 323 0.71 0.75 47.59
C ALA A 323 -0.31 1.31 48.58
N ALA A 324 0.13 2.14 49.54
CA ALA A 324 -0.78 2.77 50.52
C ALA A 324 -1.88 3.61 49.84
N ALA A 325 -1.60 4.13 48.63
CA ALA A 325 -2.57 4.83 47.80
C ALA A 325 -3.71 3.92 47.31
N ASP A 326 -3.40 2.67 46.92
CA ASP A 326 -4.40 1.71 46.46
C ASP A 326 -5.29 1.23 47.58
N GLU A 327 -4.74 1.03 48.82
CA GLU A 327 -5.51 0.71 50.01
C GLU A 327 -6.44 1.86 50.41
N ALA A 328 -5.97 3.10 50.32
CA ALA A 328 -6.79 4.28 50.59
C ALA A 328 -7.93 4.40 49.57
N LEU A 329 -7.64 4.15 48.30
CA LEU A 329 -8.63 4.23 47.22
C LEU A 329 -9.70 3.14 47.33
N ALA A 330 -9.33 1.91 47.71
CA ALA A 330 -10.28 0.84 47.95
C ALA A 330 -11.23 1.16 49.13
N ARG A 331 -10.71 1.78 50.20
CA ARG A 331 -11.54 2.25 51.35
C ARG A 331 -12.45 3.40 50.94
N GLU A 332 -11.94 4.40 50.22
CA GLU A 332 -12.72 5.54 49.72
C GLU A 332 -13.92 5.05 48.90
N ALA A 333 -13.70 4.08 47.98
CA ALA A 333 -14.76 3.49 47.17
C ALA A 333 -15.84 2.77 48.02
N ALA A 334 -15.43 2.01 49.04
CA ALA A 334 -16.36 1.32 49.94
C ALA A 334 -17.17 2.32 50.77
N GLU A 335 -16.53 3.33 51.38
CA GLU A 335 -17.19 4.37 52.16
C GLU A 335 -18.18 5.20 51.32
N PHE A 336 -17.80 5.53 50.09
CA PHE A 336 -18.67 6.26 49.16
C PHE A 336 -19.91 5.42 48.79
N ALA A 337 -19.71 4.15 48.44
CA ALA A 337 -20.79 3.22 48.12
C ALA A 337 -21.76 3.05 49.30
N ASP A 338 -21.24 2.93 50.54
CA ASP A 338 -22.06 2.85 51.73
C ASP A 338 -22.79 4.16 52.02
N GLY A 339 -22.20 5.31 51.74
CA GLY A 339 -22.87 6.60 51.80
C GLY A 339 -24.09 6.66 50.85
N LEU A 340 -23.88 6.21 49.58
CA LEU A 340 -24.96 6.15 48.59
C LEU A 340 -26.11 5.21 48.99
N LYS A 341 -25.86 4.11 49.70
CA LYS A 341 -26.90 3.20 50.17
C LYS A 341 -27.80 3.85 51.25
N ARG A 342 -27.25 4.76 52.03
CA ARG A 342 -27.95 5.44 53.14
C ARG A 342 -28.77 6.65 52.67
N THR A 343 -28.47 7.21 51.50
CA THR A 343 -29.18 8.37 50.96
C THR A 343 -30.26 7.95 49.94
N ALA A 344 -31.45 8.56 50.03
CA ALA A 344 -32.54 8.25 49.09
C ALA A 344 -32.41 8.91 47.74
N ALA A 345 -31.78 10.08 47.69
CA ALA A 345 -31.60 10.89 46.49
C ALA A 345 -30.14 10.84 46.00
N LEU A 346 -29.95 10.83 44.69
CA LEU A 346 -28.68 11.02 44.01
C LEU A 346 -28.77 12.37 43.29
N ASP A 347 -28.11 13.39 43.81
CA ASP A 347 -27.92 14.66 43.11
C ASP A 347 -26.80 14.57 42.07
N GLN A 348 -26.68 15.62 41.26
CA GLN A 348 -25.75 15.65 40.17
C GLN A 348 -24.29 15.66 40.66
N ASP A 349 -24.00 16.44 41.70
CA ASP A 349 -22.64 16.57 42.25
C ASP A 349 -22.15 15.25 42.83
N THR A 350 -23.01 14.54 43.57
CA THR A 350 -22.70 13.21 44.10
C THR A 350 -22.52 12.17 43.01
N LEU A 351 -23.31 12.25 41.93
CA LEU A 351 -23.14 11.37 40.77
C LEU A 351 -21.79 11.60 40.08
N GLU A 352 -21.44 12.85 39.86
CA GLU A 352 -20.15 13.23 39.21
C GLU A 352 -18.97 12.81 40.09
N ALA A 353 -19.01 13.09 41.41
CA ALA A 353 -17.96 12.66 42.32
C ALA A 353 -17.81 11.13 42.37
N GLY A 354 -18.91 10.40 42.30
CA GLY A 354 -18.89 8.94 42.33
C GLY A 354 -18.36 8.35 41.01
N VAL A 355 -18.65 8.99 39.86
CA VAL A 355 -18.10 8.59 38.56
C VAL A 355 -16.60 8.89 38.47
N ASP A 356 -16.15 10.05 39.00
CA ASP A 356 -14.73 10.38 39.10
C ASP A 356 -13.97 9.34 39.98
N LEU A 357 -14.56 8.95 41.12
CA LEU A 357 -13.99 7.91 41.97
C LEU A 357 -13.93 6.55 41.25
N LEU A 358 -14.97 6.21 40.51
CA LEU A 358 -14.99 4.98 39.69
C LEU A 358 -13.89 4.96 38.65
N ASP A 359 -13.64 6.10 37.96
CA ASP A 359 -12.54 6.22 37.01
C ASP A 359 -11.18 6.07 37.71
N ARG A 360 -10.99 6.76 38.83
CA ARG A 360 -9.74 6.71 39.61
C ARG A 360 -9.41 5.30 40.12
N ILE A 361 -10.42 4.46 40.46
CA ILE A 361 -10.18 3.10 41.00
C ILE A 361 -10.12 2.03 39.91
N ALA A 362 -10.77 2.22 38.75
CA ALA A 362 -10.88 1.19 37.73
C ALA A 362 -9.53 0.74 37.17
N LEU A 363 -8.63 1.69 36.84
CA LEU A 363 -7.32 1.40 36.29
C LEU A 363 -6.37 0.72 37.31
N PRO A 364 -6.22 1.21 38.55
CA PRO A 364 -5.48 0.51 39.60
C PRO A 364 -5.98 -0.92 39.82
N THR A 365 -7.30 -1.13 39.87
CA THR A 365 -7.90 -2.46 40.03
C THR A 365 -7.50 -3.39 38.90
N SER A 366 -7.62 -2.92 37.65
CA SER A 366 -7.24 -3.71 36.45
C SER A 366 -5.75 -4.08 36.44
N ASN A 367 -4.88 -3.18 36.93
CA ASN A 367 -3.43 -3.40 37.00
C ASN A 367 -3.00 -4.32 38.14
N ALA A 368 -3.60 -4.14 39.32
CA ALA A 368 -3.29 -4.94 40.51
C ALA A 368 -3.81 -6.37 40.41
N CYS A 369 -4.94 -6.57 39.73
CA CYS A 369 -5.62 -7.85 39.57
C CYS A 369 -5.28 -8.51 38.22
N SER A 370 -4.19 -9.22 38.17
CA SER A 370 -3.79 -9.94 36.94
C SER A 370 -4.10 -11.44 37.04
N PRO A 371 -4.80 -12.05 36.07
CA PRO A 371 -5.35 -11.42 34.84
C PRO A 371 -6.58 -10.54 35.13
N ALA A 372 -6.71 -9.44 34.38
CA ALA A 372 -7.88 -8.57 34.46
C ALA A 372 -9.12 -9.29 33.93
N THR A 373 -10.23 -9.22 34.67
CA THR A 373 -11.52 -9.78 34.25
C THR A 373 -12.15 -8.93 33.12
N PRO A 374 -13.14 -9.44 32.39
CA PRO A 374 -13.93 -8.63 31.45
C PRO A 374 -14.60 -7.41 32.16
N ARG A 375 -15.03 -7.55 33.41
CA ARG A 375 -15.64 -6.45 34.17
C ARG A 375 -14.62 -5.39 34.60
N ASP A 376 -13.39 -5.78 34.97
CA ASP A 376 -12.29 -4.83 35.20
C ASP A 376 -12.05 -3.95 33.97
N ARG A 377 -12.03 -4.57 32.79
CA ARG A 377 -11.87 -3.86 31.51
C ARG A 377 -13.05 -2.96 31.19
N ALA A 378 -14.27 -3.41 31.45
CA ALA A 378 -15.47 -2.61 31.22
C ALA A 378 -15.49 -1.35 32.10
N LEU A 379 -15.12 -1.44 33.37
CA LEU A 379 -15.05 -0.28 34.27
C LEU A 379 -13.99 0.73 33.83
N VAL A 380 -12.83 0.29 33.38
CA VAL A 380 -11.81 1.17 32.80
C VAL A 380 -12.34 1.91 31.55
N LEU A 381 -13.14 1.25 30.71
CA LEU A 381 -13.72 1.87 29.51
C LEU A 381 -14.83 2.88 29.87
N ILE A 382 -15.64 2.59 30.91
CA ILE A 382 -16.64 3.51 31.43
C ILE A 382 -15.96 4.76 31.99
N GLY A 383 -14.91 4.60 32.82
CA GLY A 383 -14.14 5.71 33.34
C GLY A 383 -13.58 6.61 32.23
N ARG A 384 -12.91 6.03 31.25
CA ARG A 384 -12.37 6.79 30.11
C ARG A 384 -13.41 7.50 29.26
N GLN A 385 -14.63 6.97 29.18
CA GLN A 385 -15.72 7.61 28.41
C GLN A 385 -16.25 8.87 29.10
N HIS A 386 -16.21 8.92 30.44
CA HIS A 386 -16.82 9.96 31.23
C HIS A 386 -15.81 10.81 32.02
N GLY A 387 -14.64 10.28 32.32
CA GLY A 387 -13.53 11.02 32.88
C GLY A 387 -12.91 11.95 31.87
N GLY A 388 -13.17 13.25 31.95
CA GLY A 388 -12.80 14.28 30.98
C GLY A 388 -11.31 14.57 30.84
N ALA A 389 -10.43 13.60 30.98
CA ALA A 389 -9.00 13.70 30.70
C ALA A 389 -8.57 12.51 29.83
N LEU A 390 -8.62 12.72 28.52
CA LEU A 390 -7.73 12.00 27.62
C LEU A 390 -6.36 12.65 27.71
N PRO A 391 -5.28 11.88 27.91
CA PRO A 391 -3.94 12.39 27.75
C PRO A 391 -3.63 12.72 26.29
#